data_02f55c81986814090ca28db58a9f3942
#
_entry.id   02f55c81986814090ca28db58a9f3942
#
_cell.length_a   1.000
_cell.length_b   1.000
_cell.length_c   1.000
_cell.angle_alpha   90.00
_cell.angle_beta   90.00
_cell.angle_gamma   90.00
#
_symmetry.space_group_name_H-M   'P 1'
#
loop_
_entity.id
_entity.type
_entity.pdbx_description
1 polymer ?
#
loop_
_entity_poly.entity_id
_entity_poly.type
_entity_poly.pdbx_seq_one_letter_code
_entity_poly.pdbx_strand_id
1 'polypeptide(L)'
;MKHSEGFLKLVNDAKSRIREITVEKTKQRLSQNPNAKLIDVREDNEWQAAHAAGAEHLGKGIIERDVEAQVPDKGAELILYCGGGFRSALAADVLQQMGYTNVYSMAGGWKAWQESGSPVDEGE
;
A
#
# COMPACT_ATOMS: atom_id res chain seq x y z
N MET A 1 2.39 -8.30 -16.54
CA MET A 1 2.91 -9.61 -16.07
C MET A 1 1.76 -10.55 -15.74
N LYS A 2 1.92 -11.81 -16.11
CA LYS A 2 0.90 -12.81 -15.81
C LYS A 2 1.16 -13.43 -14.44
N HIS A 3 0.16 -13.38 -13.57
CA HIS A 3 0.27 -13.92 -12.22
C HIS A 3 -0.20 -15.38 -12.18
N SER A 4 0.36 -16.17 -11.28
CA SER A 4 -0.03 -17.56 -11.09
C SER A 4 -1.43 -17.67 -10.47
N GLU A 5 -2.07 -18.82 -10.70
CA GLU A 5 -3.41 -19.07 -10.15
C GLU A 5 -3.41 -19.04 -8.63
N GLY A 6 -2.38 -19.62 -8.00
CA GLY A 6 -2.29 -19.64 -6.55
C GLY A 6 -2.18 -18.24 -5.96
N PHE A 7 -1.35 -17.41 -6.58
CA PHE A 7 -1.19 -16.03 -6.15
C PHE A 7 -2.51 -15.26 -6.28
N LEU A 8 -3.17 -15.39 -7.44
CA LEU A 8 -4.45 -14.71 -7.66
C LEU A 8 -5.52 -15.17 -6.69
N LYS A 9 -5.52 -16.45 -6.33
CA LYS A 9 -6.46 -16.98 -5.34
C LYS A 9 -6.26 -16.33 -3.97
N LEU A 10 -5.00 -16.20 -3.54
CA LEU A 10 -4.68 -15.53 -2.27
C LEU A 10 -5.11 -14.07 -2.30
N VAL A 11 -4.82 -13.39 -3.40
CA VAL A 11 -5.15 -11.97 -3.55
C VAL A 11 -6.66 -11.77 -3.54
N ASN A 12 -7.41 -12.57 -4.30
CA ASN A 12 -8.85 -12.44 -4.36
C ASN A 12 -9.50 -12.74 -3.01
N ASP A 13 -8.95 -13.71 -2.29
CA ASP A 13 -9.41 -14.01 -0.94
C ASP A 13 -9.18 -12.83 0.01
N ALA A 14 -7.97 -12.26 -0.02
CA ALA A 14 -7.65 -11.09 0.80
C ALA A 14 -8.55 -9.90 0.45
N LYS A 15 -8.82 -9.68 -0.84
CA LYS A 15 -9.67 -8.56 -1.28
C LYS A 15 -11.09 -8.63 -0.73
N SER A 16 -11.56 -9.82 -0.36
CA SER A 16 -12.88 -9.94 0.25
C SER A 16 -12.94 -9.37 1.67
N ARG A 17 -11.78 -9.12 2.30
CA ARG A 17 -11.69 -8.67 3.69
C ARG A 17 -11.12 -7.27 3.84
N ILE A 18 -10.60 -6.67 2.78
CA ILE A 18 -9.94 -5.35 2.85
C ILE A 18 -10.79 -4.30 2.16
N ARG A 19 -10.36 -3.05 2.31
CA ARG A 19 -10.96 -1.92 1.60
C ARG A 19 -9.97 -1.43 0.56
N GLU A 20 -10.44 -1.31 -0.68
CA GLU A 20 -9.66 -0.75 -1.77
C GLU A 20 -10.18 0.64 -2.10
N ILE A 21 -9.27 1.57 -2.36
CA ILE A 21 -9.62 2.93 -2.77
C ILE A 21 -8.83 3.31 -4.01
N THR A 22 -9.34 4.25 -4.78
CA THR A 22 -8.69 4.73 -5.99
C THR A 22 -7.54 5.68 -5.67
N VAL A 23 -6.70 5.98 -6.67
CA VAL A 23 -5.66 7.02 -6.54
C VAL A 23 -6.29 8.35 -6.14
N GLU A 24 -7.40 8.71 -6.76
CA GLU A 24 -8.13 9.94 -6.48
C GLU A 24 -8.53 10.02 -5.00
N LYS A 25 -9.13 8.95 -4.51
CA LYS A 25 -9.57 8.86 -3.12
C LYS A 25 -8.38 8.87 -2.16
N THR A 26 -7.29 8.22 -2.55
CA THR A 26 -6.05 8.24 -1.77
C THR A 26 -5.57 9.67 -1.57
N LYS A 27 -5.50 10.45 -2.66
CA LYS A 27 -5.04 11.84 -2.59
C LYS A 27 -5.98 12.68 -1.72
N GLN A 28 -7.28 12.46 -1.80
CA GLN A 28 -8.25 13.16 -0.95
C GLN A 28 -8.02 12.86 0.53
N ARG A 29 -7.83 11.58 0.86
CA ARG A 29 -7.62 11.18 2.26
C ARG A 29 -6.33 11.75 2.83
N LEU A 30 -5.25 11.71 2.04
CA LEU A 30 -3.97 12.27 2.47
C LEU A 30 -4.06 13.79 2.68
N SER A 31 -4.85 14.46 1.85
CA SER A 31 -5.09 15.90 1.97
C SER A 31 -5.92 16.24 3.20
N GLN A 32 -6.93 15.44 3.51
CA GLN A 32 -7.86 15.70 4.61
C GLN A 32 -7.30 15.31 5.97
N ASN A 33 -6.41 14.31 6.02
CA ASN A 33 -5.82 13.84 7.26
C ASN A 33 -4.30 13.90 7.17
N PRO A 34 -3.66 14.93 7.74
CA PRO A 34 -2.19 15.05 7.67
C PRO A 34 -1.45 13.93 8.38
N ASN A 35 -2.13 13.17 9.23
CA ASN A 35 -1.51 12.02 9.92
C ASN A 35 -1.65 10.71 9.15
N ALA A 36 -2.42 10.70 8.05
CA ALA A 36 -2.53 9.50 7.21
C ALA A 36 -1.19 9.24 6.53
N LYS A 37 -0.86 7.97 6.36
CA LYS A 37 0.41 7.56 5.75
C LYS A 37 0.15 6.78 4.48
N LEU A 38 0.90 7.12 3.43
CA LEU A 38 0.95 6.35 2.19
C LEU A 38 2.19 5.48 2.27
N ILE A 39 2.02 4.17 2.19
CA ILE A 39 3.10 3.20 2.39
C ILE A 39 3.31 2.38 1.13
N ASP A 40 4.52 2.43 0.60
CA ASP A 40 4.96 1.63 -0.55
C ASP A 40 5.43 0.27 -0.03
N VAL A 41 4.74 -0.80 -0.45
CA VAL A 41 5.10 -2.15 -0.01
C VAL A 41 5.86 -2.93 -1.09
N ARG A 42 6.34 -2.23 -2.13
CA ARG A 42 7.13 -2.86 -3.20
C ARG A 42 8.54 -3.22 -2.72
N GLU A 43 9.31 -3.84 -3.59
CA GLU A 43 10.69 -4.21 -3.31
C GLU A 43 11.60 -2.98 -3.26
N ASP A 44 12.76 -3.13 -2.62
CA ASP A 44 13.71 -2.02 -2.44
C ASP A 44 14.14 -1.40 -3.77
N ASN A 45 14.42 -2.22 -4.77
CA ASN A 45 14.85 -1.72 -6.07
C ASN A 45 13.76 -0.91 -6.78
N GLU A 46 12.51 -1.30 -6.59
CA GLU A 46 11.38 -0.56 -7.16
C GLU A 46 11.26 0.82 -6.48
N TRP A 47 11.34 0.85 -5.17
CA TRP A 47 11.30 2.08 -4.38
C TRP A 47 12.42 3.04 -4.78
N GLN A 48 13.63 2.52 -4.89
CA GLN A 48 14.81 3.33 -5.19
C GLN A 48 14.74 3.95 -6.58
N ALA A 49 14.12 3.27 -7.53
CA ALA A 49 13.96 3.80 -8.88
C ALA A 49 13.03 5.02 -8.88
N ALA A 50 11.87 4.89 -8.28
CA ALA A 50 10.91 6.01 -8.13
C ALA A 50 9.75 5.54 -7.27
N HIS A 51 9.11 6.48 -6.57
CA HIS A 51 7.96 6.17 -5.72
C HIS A 51 7.05 7.38 -5.60
N ALA A 52 5.86 7.19 -5.05
CA ALA A 52 4.91 8.27 -4.86
C ALA A 52 5.48 9.30 -3.88
N ALA A 53 5.38 10.57 -4.22
CA ALA A 53 5.88 11.64 -3.36
C ALA A 53 5.16 11.60 -2.02
N GLY A 54 5.93 11.71 -0.94
CA GLY A 54 5.38 11.66 0.42
C GLY A 54 5.16 10.28 0.99
N ALA A 55 5.40 9.22 0.21
CA ALA A 55 5.25 7.86 0.70
C ALA A 55 6.40 7.45 1.61
N GLU A 56 6.12 6.50 2.49
CA GLU A 56 7.14 5.81 3.29
C GLU A 56 7.30 4.41 2.71
N HIS A 57 8.49 3.84 2.85
CA HIS A 57 8.76 2.51 2.34
C HIS A 57 8.71 1.48 3.46
N LEU A 58 7.91 0.44 3.27
CA LEU A 58 7.87 -0.70 4.19
C LEU A 58 7.47 -1.92 3.39
N GLY A 59 8.47 -2.63 2.86
CA GLY A 59 8.27 -3.72 1.92
C GLY A 59 7.42 -4.84 2.48
N LYS A 60 6.61 -5.45 1.63
CA LYS A 60 5.70 -6.52 2.03
C LYS A 60 6.43 -7.67 2.72
N GLY A 61 7.67 -7.97 2.31
CA GLY A 61 8.43 -9.09 2.88
C GLY A 61 8.79 -8.92 4.34
N ILE A 62 8.76 -7.69 4.86
CA ILE A 62 9.14 -7.41 6.24
C ILE A 62 8.08 -6.63 7.01
N ILE A 63 6.92 -6.37 6.41
CA ILE A 63 5.94 -5.48 7.01
C ILE A 63 5.41 -6.00 8.34
N GLU A 64 5.16 -7.30 8.43
CA GLU A 64 4.66 -7.89 9.68
C GLU A 64 5.67 -7.72 10.81
N ARG A 65 6.95 -7.81 10.49
CA ARG A 65 8.01 -7.70 11.49
C ARG A 65 8.17 -6.26 11.98
N ASP A 66 8.03 -5.29 11.07
CA ASP A 66 8.51 -3.94 11.33
C ASP A 66 7.41 -2.89 11.53
N VAL A 67 6.15 -3.18 11.12
CA VAL A 67 5.11 -2.15 11.13
C VAL A 67 4.80 -1.60 12.52
N GLU A 68 4.83 -2.45 13.54
CA GLU A 68 4.47 -2.00 14.89
C GLU A 68 5.48 -1.02 15.47
N ALA A 69 6.75 -1.16 15.10
CA ALA A 69 7.78 -0.20 15.50
C ALA A 69 7.63 1.12 14.74
N GLN A 70 7.29 1.04 13.46
CA GLN A 70 7.19 2.23 12.60
C GLN A 70 5.86 2.96 12.77
N VAL A 71 4.77 2.23 13.01
CA VAL A 71 3.43 2.78 13.19
C VAL A 71 2.79 2.10 14.40
N PRO A 72 3.12 2.53 15.62
CA PRO A 72 2.58 1.89 16.82
C PRO A 72 1.08 2.10 17.04
N ASP A 73 0.51 3.16 16.48
CA ASP A 73 -0.92 3.46 16.62
C ASP A 73 -1.74 2.56 15.72
N LYS A 74 -2.48 1.63 16.29
CA LYS A 74 -3.32 0.67 15.54
C LYS A 74 -4.51 1.32 14.85
N GLY A 75 -4.86 2.55 15.23
CA GLY A 75 -5.92 3.32 14.59
C GLY A 75 -5.42 4.26 13.50
N ALA A 76 -4.12 4.31 13.24
CA ALA A 76 -3.56 5.18 12.22
C ALA A 76 -4.15 4.85 10.84
N GLU A 77 -4.42 5.88 10.06
CA GLU A 77 -4.92 5.68 8.70
C GLU A 77 -3.75 5.34 7.78
N LEU A 78 -3.76 4.13 7.24
CA LEU A 78 -2.68 3.61 6.40
C LEU A 78 -3.23 3.25 5.02
N ILE A 79 -2.60 3.78 3.98
CA ILE A 79 -2.96 3.47 2.60
C ILE A 79 -1.73 2.82 1.97
N LEU A 80 -1.86 1.54 1.60
CA LEU A 80 -0.76 0.75 1.08
C LEU A 80 -0.85 0.67 -0.44
N TYR A 81 0.31 0.70 -1.12
CA TYR A 81 0.31 0.48 -2.56
C TYR A 81 1.49 -0.39 -2.97
N CYS A 82 1.31 -1.10 -4.08
CA CYS A 82 2.37 -1.86 -4.74
C CYS A 82 2.35 -1.51 -6.23
N GLY A 83 2.81 -2.42 -7.09
CA GLY A 83 2.84 -2.15 -8.53
C GLY A 83 1.46 -2.05 -9.15
N GLY A 84 0.58 -3.00 -8.86
CA GLY A 84 -0.75 -3.08 -9.47
C GLY A 84 -1.89 -3.35 -8.50
N GLY A 85 -1.63 -3.37 -7.20
CA GLY A 85 -2.67 -3.55 -6.20
C GLY A 85 -2.80 -4.96 -5.63
N PHE A 86 -1.94 -5.89 -6.04
CA PHE A 86 -2.01 -7.29 -5.56
C PHE A 86 -1.24 -7.49 -4.26
N ARG A 87 0.04 -7.12 -4.22
CA ARG A 87 0.84 -7.26 -2.99
C ARG A 87 0.28 -6.40 -1.85
N SER A 88 -0.21 -5.21 -2.17
CA SER A 88 -0.79 -4.32 -1.16
C SER A 88 -2.08 -4.87 -0.58
N ALA A 89 -2.86 -5.64 -1.36
CA ALA A 89 -4.05 -6.30 -0.84
C ALA A 89 -3.68 -7.34 0.22
N LEU A 90 -2.64 -8.14 -0.05
CA LEU A 90 -2.15 -9.12 0.92
C LEU A 90 -1.60 -8.45 2.16
N ALA A 91 -0.83 -7.37 1.99
CA ALA A 91 -0.28 -6.62 3.12
C ALA A 91 -1.39 -6.00 3.97
N ALA A 92 -2.41 -5.43 3.34
CA ALA A 92 -3.52 -4.83 4.07
C ALA A 92 -4.24 -5.88 4.93
N ASP A 93 -4.46 -7.07 4.36
CA ASP A 93 -5.12 -8.16 5.08
C ASP A 93 -4.31 -8.58 6.32
N VAL A 94 -2.98 -8.70 6.15
CA VAL A 94 -2.09 -9.05 7.27
C VAL A 94 -2.13 -7.98 8.36
N LEU A 95 -2.09 -6.70 8.00
CA LEU A 95 -2.14 -5.63 9.00
C LEU A 95 -3.45 -5.66 9.77
N GLN A 96 -4.56 -5.97 9.12
CA GLN A 96 -5.85 -6.13 9.81
C GLN A 96 -5.79 -7.27 10.82
N GLN A 97 -5.13 -8.38 10.46
CA GLN A 97 -4.95 -9.49 11.39
C GLN A 97 -4.10 -9.09 12.59
N MET A 98 -3.22 -8.12 12.44
CA MET A 98 -2.38 -7.59 13.54
C MET A 98 -3.10 -6.53 14.38
N GLY A 99 -4.34 -6.20 14.04
CA GLY A 99 -5.14 -5.27 14.84
C GLY A 99 -5.22 -3.85 14.30
N TYR A 100 -4.65 -3.58 13.12
CA TYR A 100 -4.80 -2.26 12.50
C TYR A 100 -6.23 -2.14 11.95
N THR A 101 -6.90 -1.03 12.29
CA THR A 101 -8.33 -0.88 12.03
C THR A 101 -8.67 0.09 10.90
N ASN A 102 -7.69 0.79 10.33
CA ASN A 102 -7.94 1.84 9.36
C ASN A 102 -6.97 1.72 8.18
N VAL A 103 -7.03 0.57 7.50
CA VAL A 103 -6.09 0.19 6.44
C VAL A 103 -6.81 0.10 5.11
N TYR A 104 -6.17 0.62 4.07
CA TYR A 104 -6.67 0.60 2.70
C TYR A 104 -5.59 0.12 1.76
N SER A 105 -5.98 -0.51 0.65
CA SER A 105 -5.09 -0.82 -0.46
C SER A 105 -5.46 0.10 -1.63
N MET A 106 -4.47 0.78 -2.20
CA MET A 106 -4.72 1.65 -3.35
C MET A 106 -4.83 0.83 -4.62
N ALA A 107 -6.03 0.77 -5.19
CA ALA A 107 -6.29 0.01 -6.41
C ALA A 107 -5.45 0.55 -7.57
N GLY A 108 -4.91 -0.36 -8.37
CA GLY A 108 -4.07 -0.01 -9.50
C GLY A 108 -2.63 0.37 -9.15
N GLY A 109 -2.35 0.63 -7.89
CA GLY A 109 -1.01 0.83 -7.36
C GLY A 109 -0.17 1.88 -8.08
N TRP A 110 1.13 1.60 -8.16
CA TRP A 110 2.10 2.49 -8.79
C TRP A 110 1.75 2.84 -10.24
N LYS A 111 1.27 1.84 -10.98
CA LYS A 111 0.87 2.07 -12.38
C LYS A 111 -0.22 3.14 -12.48
N ALA A 112 -1.27 3.01 -11.67
CA ALA A 112 -2.37 3.98 -11.66
C ALA A 112 -1.91 5.35 -11.17
N TRP A 113 -1.02 5.38 -10.16
CA TRP A 113 -0.45 6.62 -9.65
C TRP A 113 0.25 7.41 -10.75
N GLN A 114 1.10 6.73 -11.52
CA GLN A 114 1.83 7.35 -12.63
C GLN A 114 0.89 7.79 -13.75
N GLU A 115 -0.06 6.94 -14.11
CA GLU A 115 -1.00 7.25 -15.20
C GLU A 115 -1.86 8.46 -14.88
N SER A 116 -2.13 8.71 -13.62
CA SER A 116 -2.92 9.87 -13.18
C SER A 116 -2.10 11.17 -13.14
N GLY A 117 -0.79 11.09 -13.39
CA GLY A 117 0.07 12.26 -13.32
C GLY A 117 0.34 12.73 -11.88
N SER A 118 0.17 11.86 -10.89
CA SER A 118 0.38 12.21 -9.49
C SER A 118 1.87 12.39 -9.17
N PRO A 119 2.21 13.13 -8.10
CA PRO A 119 3.62 13.48 -7.81
C PRO A 119 4.50 12.27 -7.52
N VAL A 120 5.72 12.30 -8.02
CA VAL A 120 6.70 11.22 -7.94
C VAL A 120 8.03 11.76 -7.42
N ASP A 121 8.65 11.00 -6.52
CA ASP A 121 10.04 11.23 -6.09
C ASP A 121 10.91 10.11 -6.62
N GLU A 122 12.18 10.42 -6.86
CA GLU A 122 13.17 9.43 -7.31
C GLU A 122 14.22 9.23 -6.23
N GLY A 123 14.81 8.03 -6.26
CA GLY A 123 15.87 7.69 -5.33
C GLY A 123 15.31 7.28 -3.98
N GLU A 124 16.22 7.17 -3.02
CA GLU A 124 15.91 6.62 -1.73
C GLU A 124 14.67 7.24 -1.06
#